data_9100dd844fe0b59df64b38abc93b4fa4
#
_entry.id   9100dd844fe0b59df64b38abc93b4fa4
#
_cell.length_a   1.000
_cell.length_b   1.000
_cell.length_c   1.000
_cell.angle_alpha   90.00
_cell.angle_beta   90.00
_cell.angle_gamma   90.00
#
_symmetry.space_group_name_H-M   'P 1'
#
loop_
_entity.id
_entity.type
_entity.pdbx_description
1 polymer ?
#
loop_
_entity_poly.entity_id
_entity_poly.type
_entity_poly.pdbx_seq_one_letter_code
_entity_poly.pdbx_strand_id
1 'polypeptide(L)'
;MRFTSEQLLEDGVLEREFTLGEIPGTLWTTPRSAPAPLLLMPHNNGLPKADPRLVARGRHTAAHGYAVATIDAAGCGERPRSAADEQARAELRRAMRAGEPVDEIFESFVGPLVENAAPEWRTTLDALLELPEIGGPVGYAGGWTALGIRLAVTEPRIVAAGFFAGGYVPRAQREEARQVTIPLLFLLQWDDEGNPRQRALDLFDAFGSKEKTLHANLGGHLGTPAFEAEDAGRFYDRHLK
;
A
#
# COMPACT_ATOMS: atom_id res chain seq x y z
N MET A 1 -8.78 -14.69 12.80
CA MET A 1 -7.69 -14.96 11.85
C MET A 1 -7.22 -16.39 12.00
N ARG A 2 -6.87 -17.09 10.91
CA ARG A 2 -6.33 -18.45 10.93
C ARG A 2 -5.05 -18.47 10.10
N PHE A 3 -3.93 -18.86 10.68
CA PHE A 3 -2.68 -19.13 9.96
C PHE A 3 -2.79 -20.43 9.17
N THR A 4 -2.34 -20.42 7.92
CA THR A 4 -2.38 -21.55 6.98
C THR A 4 -1.01 -22.12 6.71
N SER A 5 0.03 -21.30 6.85
CA SER A 5 1.44 -21.74 6.82
C SER A 5 2.30 -20.83 7.71
N GLU A 6 3.44 -21.35 8.13
CA GLU A 6 4.43 -20.62 8.91
C GLU A 6 5.83 -21.11 8.52
N GLN A 7 6.72 -20.18 8.24
CA GLN A 7 8.10 -20.46 7.89
C GLN A 7 9.05 -19.44 8.50
N LEU A 8 10.02 -19.91 9.28
CA LEU A 8 11.16 -19.09 9.70
C LEU A 8 12.22 -19.09 8.60
N LEU A 9 12.53 -17.92 8.07
CA LEU A 9 13.51 -17.73 7.01
C LEU A 9 14.93 -17.63 7.57
N GLU A 10 15.94 -17.79 6.71
CA GLU A 10 17.36 -17.76 7.10
C GLU A 10 17.78 -16.40 7.72
N ASP A 11 17.14 -15.31 7.32
CA ASP A 11 17.36 -13.95 7.86
C ASP A 11 16.64 -13.69 9.20
N GLY A 12 15.98 -14.70 9.76
CA GLY A 12 15.24 -14.62 11.02
C GLY A 12 13.85 -14.01 10.91
N VAL A 13 13.36 -13.74 9.71
CA VAL A 13 11.99 -13.31 9.48
C VAL A 13 11.05 -14.52 9.53
N LEU A 14 9.99 -14.40 10.33
CA LEU A 14 8.89 -15.35 10.37
C LEU A 14 7.82 -14.91 9.37
N GLU A 15 7.65 -15.68 8.31
CA GLU A 15 6.62 -15.48 7.29
C GLU A 15 5.43 -16.39 7.57
N ARG A 16 4.25 -15.80 7.67
CA ARG A 16 3.01 -16.53 7.95
C ARG A 16 1.94 -16.17 6.94
N GLU A 17 1.43 -17.16 6.24
CA GLU A 17 0.21 -17.01 5.46
C GLU A 17 -1.00 -17.13 6.38
N PHE A 18 -2.02 -16.29 6.15
CA PHE A 18 -3.26 -16.35 6.90
C PHE A 18 -4.50 -16.20 6.02
N THR A 19 -5.64 -16.60 6.59
CA THR A 19 -6.96 -16.25 6.07
C THR A 19 -7.80 -15.59 7.16
N LEU A 20 -8.53 -14.54 6.79
CA LEU A 20 -9.53 -13.89 7.62
C LEU A 20 -10.87 -13.93 6.87
N GLY A 21 -11.69 -14.97 7.15
CA GLY A 21 -12.79 -15.30 6.27
C GLY A 21 -12.28 -15.65 4.87
N GLU A 22 -12.72 -14.88 3.86
CA GLU A 22 -12.27 -15.03 2.47
C GLU A 22 -11.06 -14.16 2.11
N ILE A 23 -10.52 -13.42 3.06
CA ILE A 23 -9.38 -12.52 2.83
C ILE A 23 -8.08 -13.29 3.05
N PRO A 24 -7.30 -13.61 2.02
CA PRO A 24 -5.98 -14.20 2.17
C PRO A 24 -4.94 -13.11 2.41
N GLY A 25 -3.98 -13.36 3.27
CA GLY A 25 -2.92 -12.41 3.57
C GLY A 25 -1.61 -13.08 3.95
N THR A 26 -0.57 -12.28 4.04
CA THR A 26 0.76 -12.65 4.52
C THR A 26 1.19 -11.68 5.61
N LEU A 27 1.73 -12.20 6.68
CA LEU A 27 2.30 -11.46 7.80
C LEU A 27 3.78 -11.83 7.95
N TRP A 28 4.65 -10.81 7.93
CA TRP A 28 6.07 -10.93 8.22
C TRP A 28 6.37 -10.30 9.58
N THR A 29 7.06 -11.04 10.43
CA THR A 29 7.50 -10.57 11.75
C THR A 29 8.90 -11.09 12.03
N THR A 30 9.54 -10.56 13.07
CA THR A 30 10.75 -11.15 13.65
C THR A 30 10.47 -11.53 15.11
N PRO A 31 10.98 -12.66 15.62
CA PRO A 31 10.87 -12.99 17.03
C PRO A 31 11.49 -11.90 17.90
N ARG A 32 10.72 -11.33 18.82
CA ARG A 32 11.11 -10.20 19.69
C ARG A 32 10.54 -10.38 21.07
N SER A 33 11.19 -9.69 22.03
CA SER A 33 10.71 -9.63 23.43
C SER A 33 9.59 -8.62 23.66
N ALA A 34 9.39 -7.68 22.73
CA ALA A 34 8.35 -6.65 22.80
C ALA A 34 7.53 -6.64 21.49
N PRO A 35 6.25 -6.25 21.56
CA PRO A 35 5.43 -6.11 20.36
C PRO A 35 6.05 -5.12 19.36
N ALA A 36 5.89 -5.42 18.06
CA ALA A 36 6.41 -4.60 16.97
C ALA A 36 5.35 -3.63 16.45
N PRO A 37 5.72 -2.40 16.01
CA PRO A 37 4.83 -1.54 15.28
C PRO A 37 4.45 -2.19 13.94
N LEU A 38 3.23 -1.91 13.47
CA LEU A 38 2.65 -2.54 12.29
C LEU A 38 2.73 -1.63 11.06
N LEU A 39 3.18 -2.18 9.94
CA LEU A 39 3.08 -1.56 8.62
C LEU A 39 2.09 -2.34 7.74
N LEU A 40 1.03 -1.67 7.32
CA LEU A 40 0.13 -2.15 6.28
C LEU A 40 0.79 -1.88 4.93
N MET A 41 1.03 -2.93 4.16
CA MET A 41 1.77 -2.86 2.90
C MET A 41 0.93 -3.39 1.73
N PRO A 42 -0.12 -2.66 1.31
CA PRO A 42 -0.88 -3.06 0.14
C PRO A 42 -0.04 -2.89 -1.13
N HIS A 43 -0.29 -3.76 -2.06
CA HIS A 43 0.26 -3.65 -3.42
C HIS A 43 -0.75 -2.99 -4.36
N ASN A 44 -0.30 -2.63 -5.56
CA ASN A 44 -1.17 -2.07 -6.59
C ASN A 44 -2.29 -3.05 -6.97
N ASN A 45 -3.45 -2.49 -7.30
CA ASN A 45 -4.59 -3.24 -7.78
C ASN A 45 -4.22 -4.10 -8.99
N GLY A 46 -4.24 -5.41 -8.81
CA GLY A 46 -3.96 -6.39 -9.87
C GLY A 46 -2.74 -7.26 -9.66
N LEU A 47 -1.85 -6.92 -8.73
CA LEU A 47 -0.77 -7.81 -8.31
C LEU A 47 -1.23 -8.67 -7.13
N PRO A 48 -0.81 -9.95 -7.05
CA PRO A 48 -1.09 -10.79 -5.90
C PRO A 48 -0.18 -10.43 -4.71
N LYS A 49 -0.62 -10.79 -3.49
CA LYS A 49 0.17 -10.66 -2.27
C LYS A 49 1.53 -11.38 -2.35
N ALA A 50 1.64 -12.36 -3.24
CA ALA A 50 2.87 -13.11 -3.53
C ALA A 50 3.76 -12.47 -4.60
N ASP A 51 3.51 -11.21 -5.04
CA ASP A 51 4.43 -10.52 -5.97
C ASP A 51 5.85 -10.49 -5.37
N PRO A 52 6.88 -10.94 -6.10
CA PRO A 52 8.23 -11.08 -5.55
C PRO A 52 8.82 -9.76 -4.99
N ARG A 53 8.47 -8.61 -5.58
CA ARG A 53 8.95 -7.29 -5.11
C ARG A 53 8.26 -6.88 -3.82
N LEU A 54 6.97 -7.18 -3.68
CA LEU A 54 6.22 -6.96 -2.46
C LEU A 54 6.76 -7.84 -1.34
N VAL A 55 6.95 -9.14 -1.60
CA VAL A 55 7.51 -10.10 -0.64
C VAL A 55 8.91 -9.68 -0.19
N ALA A 56 9.80 -9.34 -1.12
CA ALA A 56 11.15 -8.88 -0.78
C ALA A 56 11.12 -7.62 0.11
N ARG A 57 10.26 -6.65 -0.20
CA ARG A 57 10.08 -5.44 0.59
C ARG A 57 9.49 -5.75 1.97
N GLY A 58 8.49 -6.62 2.05
CA GLY A 58 7.88 -7.06 3.30
C GLY A 58 8.90 -7.71 4.24
N ARG A 59 9.67 -8.67 3.73
CA ARG A 59 10.75 -9.35 4.46
C ARG A 59 11.83 -8.37 4.92
N HIS A 60 12.31 -7.52 4.02
CA HIS A 60 13.30 -6.49 4.36
C HIS A 60 12.81 -5.58 5.48
N THR A 61 11.58 -5.08 5.40
CA THR A 61 11.00 -4.20 6.41
C THR A 61 10.79 -4.93 7.74
N ALA A 62 10.38 -6.20 7.72
CA ALA A 62 10.24 -7.01 8.92
C ALA A 62 11.59 -7.26 9.61
N ALA A 63 12.66 -7.51 8.85
CA ALA A 63 14.02 -7.65 9.38
C ALA A 63 14.49 -6.38 10.13
N HIS A 64 13.94 -5.21 9.78
CA HIS A 64 14.19 -3.94 10.49
C HIS A 64 13.28 -3.73 11.71
N GLY A 65 12.53 -4.74 12.11
CA GLY A 65 11.82 -4.78 13.39
C GLY A 65 10.40 -4.25 13.34
N TYR A 66 9.73 -4.32 12.21
CA TYR A 66 8.31 -4.08 12.05
C TYR A 66 7.54 -5.40 11.93
N ALA A 67 6.28 -5.40 12.32
CA ALA A 67 5.32 -6.34 11.77
C ALA A 67 4.82 -5.77 10.44
N VAL A 68 4.79 -6.58 9.39
CA VAL A 68 4.37 -6.13 8.05
C VAL A 68 3.29 -7.05 7.53
N ALA A 69 2.17 -6.49 7.10
CA ALA A 69 1.05 -7.27 6.58
C ALA A 69 0.62 -6.82 5.19
N THR A 70 0.30 -7.80 4.35
CA THR A 70 -0.37 -7.60 3.07
C THR A 70 -1.56 -8.54 2.92
N ILE A 71 -2.54 -8.15 2.12
CA ILE A 71 -3.71 -8.98 1.77
C ILE A 71 -4.01 -8.88 0.28
N ASP A 72 -4.66 -9.90 -0.26
CA ASP A 72 -5.41 -9.76 -1.51
C ASP A 72 -6.81 -9.29 -1.17
N ALA A 73 -7.06 -7.98 -1.32
CA ALA A 73 -8.40 -7.41 -1.11
C ALA A 73 -9.36 -7.81 -2.24
N ALA A 74 -10.64 -7.55 -2.07
CA ALA A 74 -11.68 -7.90 -3.06
C ALA A 74 -11.33 -7.37 -4.46
N GLY A 75 -11.38 -8.23 -5.47
CA GLY A 75 -11.02 -7.94 -6.86
C GLY A 75 -9.52 -7.74 -7.12
N CYS A 76 -8.67 -7.96 -6.11
CA CYS A 76 -7.21 -7.84 -6.22
C CYS A 76 -6.53 -9.21 -6.15
N GLY A 77 -5.28 -9.26 -6.61
CA GLY A 77 -4.47 -10.48 -6.58
C GLY A 77 -5.14 -11.65 -7.30
N GLU A 78 -5.23 -12.77 -6.61
CA GLU A 78 -5.85 -14.01 -7.10
C GLU A 78 -7.35 -14.13 -6.76
N ARG A 79 -7.91 -13.13 -6.05
CA ARG A 79 -9.33 -13.17 -5.70
C ARG A 79 -10.23 -12.97 -6.93
N PRO A 80 -11.42 -13.60 -6.92
CA PRO A 80 -12.38 -13.45 -8.00
C PRO A 80 -12.69 -11.98 -8.29
N ARG A 81 -12.72 -11.63 -9.56
CA ARG A 81 -13.10 -10.31 -10.05
C ARG A 81 -14.52 -10.34 -10.55
N SER A 82 -15.22 -9.22 -10.41
CA SER A 82 -16.52 -9.05 -11.02
C SER A 82 -16.42 -8.98 -12.55
N ALA A 83 -17.50 -9.27 -13.26
CA ALA A 83 -17.55 -9.09 -14.71
C ALA A 83 -17.30 -7.62 -15.10
N ALA A 84 -17.74 -6.67 -14.28
CA ALA A 84 -17.48 -5.24 -14.49
C ALA A 84 -15.98 -4.90 -14.37
N ASP A 85 -15.28 -5.47 -13.38
CA ASP A 85 -13.84 -5.28 -13.22
C ASP A 85 -13.06 -5.85 -14.41
N GLU A 86 -13.42 -7.05 -14.87
CA GLU A 86 -12.77 -7.66 -16.04
C GLU A 86 -13.02 -6.84 -17.33
N GLN A 87 -14.22 -6.31 -17.49
CA GLN A 87 -14.55 -5.43 -18.62
C GLN A 87 -13.73 -4.14 -18.56
N ALA A 88 -13.69 -3.45 -17.40
CA ALA A 88 -12.93 -2.22 -17.23
C ALA A 88 -11.42 -2.43 -17.48
N ARG A 89 -10.86 -3.56 -17.02
CA ARG A 89 -9.46 -3.93 -17.28
C ARG A 89 -9.22 -4.20 -18.77
N ALA A 90 -10.15 -4.85 -19.45
CA ALA A 90 -10.05 -5.11 -20.89
C ALA A 90 -10.10 -3.79 -21.68
N GLU A 91 -11.01 -2.90 -21.32
CA GLU A 91 -11.14 -1.57 -21.92
C GLU A 91 -9.89 -0.71 -21.68
N LEU A 92 -9.37 -0.71 -20.45
CA LEU A 92 -8.12 -0.01 -20.12
C LEU A 92 -6.96 -0.51 -20.99
N ARG A 93 -6.77 -1.83 -21.11
CA ARG A 93 -5.73 -2.40 -21.97
C ARG A 93 -5.91 -2.00 -23.44
N ARG A 94 -7.15 -1.95 -23.93
CA ARG A 94 -7.46 -1.50 -25.29
C ARG A 94 -7.10 -0.04 -25.48
N ALA A 95 -7.58 0.84 -24.61
CA ALA A 95 -7.35 2.27 -24.68
C ALA A 95 -5.85 2.62 -24.60
N MET A 96 -5.11 2.00 -23.67
CA MET A 96 -3.65 2.18 -23.57
C MET A 96 -2.92 1.78 -24.87
N ARG A 97 -3.28 0.65 -25.49
CA ARG A 97 -2.66 0.25 -26.77
C ARG A 97 -2.98 1.21 -27.91
N ALA A 98 -4.17 1.81 -27.89
CA ALA A 98 -4.61 2.76 -28.89
C ALA A 98 -4.13 4.21 -28.66
N GLY A 99 -3.48 4.48 -27.51
CA GLY A 99 -3.10 5.83 -27.10
C GLY A 99 -4.32 6.72 -26.80
N GLU A 100 -5.46 6.11 -26.46
CA GLU A 100 -6.69 6.82 -26.09
C GLU A 100 -6.64 7.30 -24.64
N PRO A 101 -7.40 8.34 -24.26
CA PRO A 101 -7.52 8.77 -22.88
C PRO A 101 -8.04 7.66 -21.96
N VAL A 102 -7.43 7.51 -20.79
CA VAL A 102 -7.75 6.41 -19.84
C VAL A 102 -8.36 6.92 -18.52
N ASP A 103 -8.46 8.22 -18.34
CA ASP A 103 -8.85 8.82 -17.06
C ASP A 103 -10.24 8.40 -16.58
N GLU A 104 -11.23 8.41 -17.48
CA GLU A 104 -12.61 8.02 -17.12
C GLU A 104 -12.71 6.51 -16.85
N ILE A 105 -11.90 5.70 -17.53
CA ILE A 105 -11.82 4.25 -17.25
C ILE A 105 -11.22 4.02 -15.87
N PHE A 106 -10.13 4.70 -15.53
CA PHE A 106 -9.54 4.62 -14.19
C PHE A 106 -10.50 5.11 -13.11
N GLU A 107 -11.22 6.22 -13.36
CA GLU A 107 -12.20 6.78 -12.44
C GLU A 107 -13.29 5.76 -12.11
N SER A 108 -13.86 5.13 -13.14
CA SER A 108 -14.92 4.12 -12.98
C SER A 108 -14.45 2.81 -12.36
N PHE A 109 -13.14 2.51 -12.42
CA PHE A 109 -12.56 1.26 -11.98
C PHE A 109 -11.88 1.34 -10.62
N VAL A 110 -11.02 2.33 -10.38
CA VAL A 110 -10.21 2.41 -9.15
C VAL A 110 -11.06 2.80 -7.94
N GLY A 111 -12.03 3.71 -8.12
CA GLY A 111 -12.92 4.14 -7.04
C GLY A 111 -13.64 2.96 -6.35
N PRO A 112 -14.42 2.16 -7.09
CA PRO A 112 -15.08 0.97 -6.53
C PRO A 112 -14.12 -0.04 -5.87
N LEU A 113 -12.92 -0.23 -6.42
CA LEU A 113 -11.93 -1.11 -5.79
C LEU A 113 -11.47 -0.58 -4.43
N VAL A 114 -11.27 0.73 -4.28
CA VAL A 114 -10.92 1.36 -3.00
C VAL A 114 -12.04 1.19 -2.00
N GLU A 115 -13.30 1.42 -2.41
CA GLU A 115 -14.47 1.26 -1.53
C GLU A 115 -14.62 -0.17 -1.02
N ASN A 116 -14.31 -1.16 -1.83
CA ASN A 116 -14.37 -2.57 -1.44
C ASN A 116 -13.16 -2.99 -0.59
N ALA A 117 -11.97 -2.47 -0.88
CA ALA A 117 -10.75 -2.85 -0.19
C ALA A 117 -10.62 -2.23 1.22
N ALA A 118 -11.07 -1.00 1.40
CA ALA A 118 -10.87 -0.29 2.67
C ALA A 118 -11.52 -0.99 3.88
N PRO A 119 -12.78 -1.52 3.82
CA PRO A 119 -13.36 -2.30 4.90
C PRO A 119 -12.57 -3.58 5.21
N GLU A 120 -12.08 -4.30 4.20
CA GLU A 120 -11.30 -5.52 4.40
C GLU A 120 -9.96 -5.24 5.09
N TRP A 121 -9.28 -4.14 4.72
CA TRP A 121 -8.06 -3.70 5.40
C TRP A 121 -8.32 -3.29 6.85
N ARG A 122 -9.44 -2.64 7.17
CA ARG A 122 -9.82 -2.31 8.55
C ARG A 122 -10.10 -3.56 9.38
N THR A 123 -10.87 -4.50 8.83
CA THR A 123 -11.13 -5.80 9.48
C THR A 123 -9.83 -6.59 9.69
N THR A 124 -8.91 -6.54 8.72
CA THR A 124 -7.60 -7.17 8.85
C THR A 124 -6.76 -6.50 9.93
N LEU A 125 -6.76 -5.17 9.99
CA LEU A 125 -6.08 -4.41 11.04
C LEU A 125 -6.60 -4.78 12.43
N ASP A 126 -7.92 -4.88 12.61
CA ASP A 126 -8.52 -5.31 13.87
C ASP A 126 -7.97 -6.67 14.32
N ALA A 127 -7.96 -7.64 13.40
CA ALA A 127 -7.49 -8.98 13.71
C ALA A 127 -5.96 -9.08 13.91
N LEU A 128 -5.18 -8.23 13.25
CA LEU A 128 -3.72 -8.16 13.43
C LEU A 128 -3.35 -7.59 14.81
N LEU A 129 -4.06 -6.56 15.25
CA LEU A 129 -3.80 -5.93 16.56
C LEU A 129 -4.21 -6.80 17.76
N GLU A 130 -4.94 -7.89 17.55
CA GLU A 130 -5.21 -8.91 18.58
C GLU A 130 -4.01 -9.85 18.80
N LEU A 131 -3.02 -9.85 17.90
CA LEU A 131 -1.83 -10.71 18.02
C LEU A 131 -0.85 -10.12 19.06
N PRO A 132 -0.36 -10.92 20.00
CA PRO A 132 0.48 -10.42 21.10
C PRO A 132 1.84 -9.87 20.65
N GLU A 133 2.32 -10.30 19.50
CA GLU A 133 3.58 -9.82 18.91
C GLU A 133 3.44 -8.51 18.13
N ILE A 134 2.22 -8.01 17.93
CA ILE A 134 1.94 -6.74 17.23
C ILE A 134 1.43 -5.73 18.26
N GLY A 135 2.00 -4.54 18.24
CA GLY A 135 1.59 -3.48 19.12
C GLY A 135 2.19 -2.13 18.73
N GLY A 136 1.62 -1.07 19.29
CA GLY A 136 2.11 0.27 19.03
C GLY A 136 1.49 0.91 17.78
N PRO A 137 2.15 1.96 17.25
CA PRO A 137 1.63 2.71 16.13
C PRO A 137 1.52 1.88 14.85
N VAL A 138 0.55 2.25 14.01
CA VAL A 138 0.32 1.64 12.70
C VAL A 138 0.71 2.62 11.61
N GLY A 139 1.46 2.15 10.63
CA GLY A 139 1.81 2.90 9.42
C GLY A 139 1.23 2.28 8.15
N TYR A 140 1.16 3.09 7.12
CA TYR A 140 0.84 2.66 5.77
C TYR A 140 2.08 2.76 4.87
N ALA A 141 2.41 1.71 4.11
CA ALA A 141 3.60 1.66 3.27
C ALA A 141 3.25 1.03 1.91
N GLY A 142 2.65 1.77 1.01
CA GLY A 142 2.16 1.13 -0.20
C GLY A 142 2.15 1.95 -1.47
N GLY A 143 2.18 1.22 -2.59
CA GLY A 143 2.00 1.78 -3.94
C GLY A 143 0.54 2.00 -4.34
N TRP A 144 -0.43 1.61 -3.52
CA TRP A 144 -1.84 1.89 -3.78
C TRP A 144 -2.27 3.18 -3.08
N THR A 145 -1.84 4.31 -3.64
CA THR A 145 -2.02 5.65 -3.06
C THR A 145 -3.48 5.99 -2.78
N ALA A 146 -4.40 5.66 -3.68
CA ALA A 146 -5.84 5.93 -3.50
C ALA A 146 -6.41 5.22 -2.25
N LEU A 147 -6.06 3.95 -2.05
CA LEU A 147 -6.44 3.21 -0.84
C LEU A 147 -5.80 3.81 0.42
N GLY A 148 -4.52 4.17 0.35
CA GLY A 148 -3.81 4.76 1.47
C GLY A 148 -4.40 6.09 1.91
N ILE A 149 -4.83 6.94 0.99
CA ILE A 149 -5.56 8.17 1.28
C ILE A 149 -6.86 7.87 2.03
N ARG A 150 -7.69 6.95 1.50
CA ARG A 150 -8.94 6.53 2.13
C ARG A 150 -8.70 5.99 3.55
N LEU A 151 -7.71 5.13 3.74
CA LEU A 151 -7.39 4.57 5.05
C LEU A 151 -6.85 5.64 6.00
N ALA A 152 -5.97 6.55 5.55
CA ALA A 152 -5.44 7.62 6.38
C ALA A 152 -6.52 8.60 6.88
N VAL A 153 -7.63 8.73 6.15
CA VAL A 153 -8.78 9.57 6.57
C VAL A 153 -9.75 8.81 7.47
N THR A 154 -9.98 7.52 7.20
CA THR A 154 -11.06 6.75 7.85
C THR A 154 -10.59 5.83 8.97
N GLU A 155 -9.29 5.65 9.13
CA GLU A 155 -8.69 4.75 10.13
C GLU A 155 -7.69 5.50 11.04
N PRO A 156 -8.15 6.01 12.18
CA PRO A 156 -7.33 6.89 13.04
C PRO A 156 -6.13 6.20 13.69
N ARG A 157 -6.05 4.87 13.65
CA ARG A 157 -4.89 4.13 14.15
C ARG A 157 -3.68 4.23 13.23
N ILE A 158 -3.88 4.63 11.97
CA ILE A 158 -2.77 4.91 11.04
C ILE A 158 -2.22 6.30 11.34
N VAL A 159 -0.99 6.37 11.80
CA VAL A 159 -0.36 7.61 12.28
C VAL A 159 0.74 8.13 11.36
N ALA A 160 1.16 7.39 10.36
CA ALA A 160 2.14 7.80 9.35
C ALA A 160 1.90 7.06 8.03
N ALA A 161 2.17 7.69 6.90
CA ALA A 161 1.99 7.08 5.59
C ALA A 161 3.15 7.35 4.63
N GLY A 162 3.63 6.29 3.96
CA GLY A 162 4.53 6.37 2.82
C GLY A 162 3.81 5.97 1.54
N PHE A 163 3.78 6.85 0.57
CA PHE A 163 3.17 6.63 -0.73
C PHE A 163 4.23 6.50 -1.81
N PHE A 164 4.28 5.35 -2.49
CA PHE A 164 5.31 5.04 -3.47
C PHE A 164 4.75 4.99 -4.88
N ALA A 165 5.39 5.73 -5.80
CA ALA A 165 5.17 5.69 -7.24
C ALA A 165 3.69 5.58 -7.61
N GLY A 166 2.91 6.55 -7.23
CA GLY A 166 1.46 6.52 -7.25
C GLY A 166 0.87 6.06 -8.58
N GLY A 167 -0.09 5.16 -8.49
CA GLY A 167 -1.00 4.88 -9.58
C GLY A 167 -2.04 5.99 -9.73
N TYR A 168 -3.03 5.75 -10.57
CA TYR A 168 -4.15 6.68 -10.71
C TYR A 168 -4.87 6.87 -9.38
N VAL A 169 -5.12 8.13 -9.02
CA VAL A 169 -5.89 8.51 -7.83
C VAL A 169 -7.18 9.17 -8.30
N PRO A 170 -8.36 8.55 -8.03
CA PRO A 170 -9.66 9.11 -8.40
C PRO A 170 -9.92 10.48 -7.78
N ARG A 171 -10.85 11.23 -8.37
CA ARG A 171 -11.22 12.59 -7.90
C ARG A 171 -11.65 12.60 -6.44
N ALA A 172 -12.44 11.61 -6.03
CA ALA A 172 -12.88 11.47 -4.63
C ALA A 172 -11.68 11.38 -3.66
N GLN A 173 -10.71 10.52 -3.94
CA GLN A 173 -9.53 10.37 -3.09
C GLN A 173 -8.59 11.59 -3.17
N ARG A 174 -8.54 12.30 -4.28
CA ARG A 174 -7.82 13.59 -4.36
C ARG A 174 -8.46 14.67 -3.47
N GLU A 175 -9.78 14.70 -3.36
CA GLU A 175 -10.44 15.58 -2.39
C GLU A 175 -10.21 15.14 -0.95
N GLU A 176 -10.22 13.83 -0.68
CA GLU A 176 -9.90 13.25 0.62
C GLU A 176 -8.46 13.53 1.05
N ALA A 177 -7.51 13.65 0.12
CA ALA A 177 -6.11 13.96 0.42
C ALA A 177 -5.97 15.24 1.28
N ARG A 178 -6.88 16.21 1.14
CA ARG A 178 -6.90 17.43 1.97
C ARG A 178 -7.18 17.15 3.44
N GLN A 179 -7.77 16.01 3.76
CA GLN A 179 -8.08 15.58 5.13
C GLN A 179 -6.98 14.73 5.75
N VAL A 180 -6.00 14.28 4.96
CA VAL A 180 -4.85 13.54 5.46
C VAL A 180 -3.92 14.52 6.17
N THR A 181 -3.83 14.43 7.49
CA THR A 181 -3.05 15.34 8.35
C THR A 181 -1.88 14.66 9.05
N ILE A 182 -1.76 13.33 8.94
CA ILE A 182 -0.65 12.56 9.50
C ILE A 182 0.66 12.82 8.74
N PRO A 183 1.82 12.62 9.34
CA PRO A 183 3.11 12.67 8.65
C PRO A 183 3.13 11.77 7.42
N LEU A 184 3.66 12.28 6.32
CA LEU A 184 3.76 11.49 5.10
C LEU A 184 5.09 11.65 4.35
N LEU A 185 5.55 10.55 3.78
CA LEU A 185 6.61 10.47 2.79
C LEU A 185 5.99 10.17 1.43
N PHE A 186 6.26 11.00 0.44
CA PHE A 186 5.77 10.81 -0.92
C PHE A 186 6.94 10.61 -1.88
N LEU A 187 6.99 9.45 -2.54
CA LEU A 187 8.03 9.09 -3.48
C LEU A 187 7.53 9.27 -4.91
N LEU A 188 8.20 10.13 -5.65
CA LEU A 188 7.91 10.47 -7.05
C LEU A 188 9.05 9.99 -7.95
N GLN A 189 8.71 9.21 -8.98
CA GLN A 189 9.60 8.93 -10.11
C GLN A 189 9.37 9.98 -11.20
N TRP A 190 10.43 10.74 -11.54
CA TRP A 190 10.31 11.95 -12.36
C TRP A 190 9.90 11.68 -13.81
N ASP A 191 10.36 10.56 -14.35
CA ASP A 191 10.13 10.13 -15.72
C ASP A 191 9.17 8.93 -15.79
N ASP A 192 8.24 8.83 -14.79
CA ASP A 192 7.24 7.75 -14.75
C ASP A 192 6.28 7.87 -15.94
N GLU A 193 6.36 6.89 -16.84
CA GLU A 193 5.54 6.82 -18.05
C GLU A 193 4.08 6.48 -17.77
N GLY A 194 3.79 5.90 -16.60
CA GLY A 194 2.43 5.52 -16.18
C GLY A 194 1.74 6.53 -15.28
N ASN A 195 2.51 7.50 -14.73
CA ASN A 195 2.00 8.48 -13.79
C ASN A 195 2.59 9.87 -14.06
N PRO A 196 1.94 10.71 -14.85
CA PRO A 196 2.44 12.05 -15.16
C PRO A 196 2.82 12.81 -13.89
N ARG A 197 4.09 13.25 -13.81
CA ARG A 197 4.64 13.89 -12.60
C ARG A 197 3.82 15.07 -12.10
N GLN A 198 3.19 15.85 -12.99
CA GLN A 198 2.37 16.99 -12.57
C GLN A 198 1.18 16.52 -11.72
N ARG A 199 0.55 15.39 -12.08
CA ARG A 199 -0.54 14.82 -11.26
C ARG A 199 -0.06 14.39 -9.88
N ALA A 200 1.17 13.85 -9.79
CA ALA A 200 1.76 13.47 -8.51
C ALA A 200 2.11 14.70 -7.67
N LEU A 201 2.62 15.77 -8.26
CA LEU A 201 2.89 17.04 -7.59
C LEU A 201 1.58 17.72 -7.13
N ASP A 202 0.56 17.75 -7.97
CA ASP A 202 -0.77 18.31 -7.61
C ASP A 202 -1.39 17.52 -6.43
N LEU A 203 -1.20 16.20 -6.41
CA LEU A 203 -1.64 15.36 -5.29
C LEU A 203 -0.83 15.65 -4.03
N PHE A 204 0.49 15.77 -4.13
CA PHE A 204 1.35 16.13 -3.01
C PHE A 204 0.95 17.48 -2.40
N ASP A 205 0.66 18.47 -3.25
CA ASP A 205 0.21 19.78 -2.80
C ASP A 205 -1.15 19.69 -2.09
N ALA A 206 -2.05 18.81 -2.57
CA ALA A 206 -3.38 18.64 -2.00
C ALA A 206 -3.39 18.05 -0.58
N PHE A 207 -2.37 17.27 -0.17
CA PHE A 207 -2.33 16.70 1.18
C PHE A 207 -2.35 17.78 2.27
N GLY A 208 -3.27 17.61 3.22
CA GLY A 208 -3.45 18.52 4.37
C GLY A 208 -2.38 18.40 5.45
N SER A 209 -1.49 17.41 5.36
CA SER A 209 -0.39 17.22 6.30
C SER A 209 0.55 18.42 6.35
N LYS A 210 0.92 18.83 7.56
CA LYS A 210 1.96 19.85 7.81
C LYS A 210 3.36 19.26 7.82
N GLU A 211 3.49 17.95 7.96
CA GLU A 211 4.74 17.20 7.92
C GLU A 211 4.69 16.26 6.73
N LYS A 212 5.00 16.78 5.56
CA LYS A 212 5.06 16.01 4.30
C LYS A 212 6.39 16.21 3.61
N THR A 213 7.02 15.11 3.21
CA THR A 213 8.30 15.08 2.51
C THR A 213 8.10 14.50 1.12
N LEU A 214 8.65 15.17 0.11
CA LEU A 214 8.69 14.69 -1.26
C LEU A 214 10.10 14.23 -1.60
N HIS A 215 10.25 12.97 -2.00
CA HIS A 215 11.45 12.47 -2.66
C HIS A 215 11.17 12.32 -4.15
N ALA A 216 11.95 12.99 -4.97
CA ALA A 216 11.83 12.93 -6.43
C ALA A 216 13.10 12.35 -7.04
N ASN A 217 13.00 11.19 -7.66
CA ASN A 217 14.11 10.50 -8.30
C ASN A 217 13.95 10.53 -9.82
N LEU A 218 15.08 10.68 -10.54
CA LEU A 218 15.09 10.48 -11.97
C LEU A 218 14.90 8.99 -12.28
N GLY A 219 14.18 8.70 -13.35
CA GLY A 219 13.90 7.35 -13.80
C GLY A 219 12.42 7.06 -13.97
N GLY A 220 12.12 5.95 -14.64
CA GLY A 220 10.76 5.48 -14.92
C GLY A 220 10.12 4.79 -13.73
N HIS A 221 8.91 4.28 -13.92
CA HIS A 221 8.04 3.71 -12.89
C HIS A 221 8.71 2.68 -11.95
N LEU A 222 9.58 1.85 -12.49
CA LEU A 222 10.31 0.81 -11.73
C LEU A 222 11.72 1.22 -11.31
N GLY A 223 12.12 2.46 -11.58
CA GLY A 223 13.48 2.96 -11.38
C GLY A 223 13.77 3.52 -9.98
N THR A 224 13.00 3.14 -8.98
CA THR A 224 13.22 3.61 -7.60
C THR A 224 14.62 3.21 -7.11
N PRO A 225 15.48 4.18 -6.70
CA PRO A 225 16.81 3.87 -6.18
C PRO A 225 16.75 3.04 -4.89
N ALA A 226 17.74 2.17 -4.71
CA ALA A 226 17.77 1.28 -3.54
C ALA A 226 17.86 2.04 -2.20
N PHE A 227 18.49 3.21 -2.15
CA PHE A 227 18.60 4.02 -0.92
C PHE A 227 17.23 4.51 -0.40
N GLU A 228 16.20 4.59 -1.25
CA GLU A 228 14.86 5.00 -0.83
C GLU A 228 14.23 4.03 0.18
N ALA A 229 14.66 2.77 0.19
CA ALA A 229 14.23 1.83 1.21
C ALA A 229 14.75 2.23 2.61
N GLU A 230 16.00 2.72 2.68
CA GLU A 230 16.60 3.21 3.93
C GLU A 230 15.94 4.53 4.37
N ASP A 231 15.67 5.44 3.43
CA ASP A 231 15.00 6.71 3.71
C ASP A 231 13.58 6.49 4.22
N ALA A 232 12.83 5.57 3.61
CA ALA A 232 11.54 5.15 4.10
C ALA A 232 11.65 4.52 5.51
N GLY A 233 12.67 3.70 5.74
CA GLY A 233 12.96 3.14 7.07
C GLY A 233 13.17 4.24 8.12
N ARG A 234 13.99 5.26 7.82
CA ARG A 234 14.21 6.42 8.71
C ARG A 234 12.92 7.21 8.99
N PHE A 235 12.05 7.34 7.98
CA PHE A 235 10.76 7.97 8.15
C PHE A 235 9.87 7.18 9.12
N TYR A 236 9.74 5.87 8.92
CA TYR A 236 8.92 5.04 9.81
C TYR A 236 9.53 4.92 11.21
N ASP A 237 10.85 4.85 11.35
CA ASP A 237 11.51 4.83 12.67
C ASP A 237 11.17 6.09 13.50
N ARG A 238 11.11 7.25 12.86
CA ARG A 238 10.76 8.51 13.51
C ARG A 238 9.31 8.54 14.00
N HIS A 239 8.38 7.92 13.30
CA HIS A 239 6.95 8.07 13.57
C HIS A 239 6.31 6.84 14.22
N LEU A 240 6.96 5.68 14.17
CA LEU A 240 6.40 4.43 14.67
C LEU A 240 7.22 3.77 15.79
N LYS A 241 8.44 4.24 16.05
CA LYS A 241 9.31 3.79 17.15
C LYS A 241 9.62 4.93 18.09
#